data_f7a14ef2971cbeab20cfe99d4865f1ae
#
_entry.id   f7a14ef2971cbeab20cfe99d4865f1ae
#
_cell.length_a   1.000
_cell.length_b   1.000
_cell.length_c   1.000
_cell.angle_alpha   90.00
_cell.angle_beta   90.00
_cell.angle_gamma   90.00
#
_symmetry.space_group_name_H-M   'P 1'
#
loop_
_entity.id
_entity.type
_entity.pdbx_description
1 polymer ?
#
loop_
_entity_poly.entity_id
_entity_poly.type
_entity_poly.pdbx_seq_one_letter_code
_entity_poly.pdbx_strand_id
1 'polypeptide(L)'
;MIADGHIHTPFCPHGTSDRFEEYIEWAINHHLEEISFTEHAPLPDDFIDTTPTKDSAMSHDQISEYIEKTTLLKEKYKPHIRINVGLEIDYIAEYEQSTAVWLNKIGHHLDDSILSVHFIKVNENYYCIDYSAEYFSLITEAAGSVDRVYELYYTTLKKAILSNLGVFKPKRIGHLTLARKFQIKYPSGRDFHQTELDLLQLIKNQHVHLIITELV
;
A
#
# COMPACT_ATOMS: atom_id res chain seq x y z
N MET A 1 14.73 13.89 -11.65
CA MET A 1 14.45 12.44 -11.74
C MET A 1 12.96 12.25 -11.95
N ILE A 2 12.55 11.60 -13.03
CA ILE A 2 11.15 11.24 -13.29
C ILE A 2 11.04 9.77 -12.94
N ALA A 3 10.23 9.43 -11.94
CA ALA A 3 10.11 8.07 -11.42
C ALA A 3 8.65 7.70 -11.18
N ASP A 4 8.33 6.41 -11.39
CA ASP A 4 7.10 5.81 -10.89
C ASP A 4 7.45 4.83 -9.77
N GLY A 5 7.02 5.15 -8.59
CA GLY A 5 7.35 4.40 -7.37
C GLY A 5 6.25 3.47 -6.88
N HIS A 6 5.15 3.26 -7.63
CA HIS A 6 4.03 2.47 -7.16
C HIS A 6 3.37 1.68 -8.31
N ILE A 7 3.95 0.53 -8.63
CA ILE A 7 3.51 -0.31 -9.75
C ILE A 7 3.14 -1.69 -9.24
N HIS A 8 1.90 -2.11 -9.52
CA HIS A 8 1.43 -3.47 -9.33
C HIS A 8 1.71 -4.36 -10.54
N THR A 9 1.64 -5.66 -10.37
CA THR A 9 2.12 -6.67 -11.31
C THR A 9 1.09 -7.80 -11.46
N PRO A 10 1.27 -8.76 -12.38
CA PRO A 10 0.40 -9.94 -12.45
C PRO A 10 0.41 -10.85 -11.21
N PHE A 11 1.23 -10.59 -10.21
CA PHE A 11 1.15 -11.27 -8.91
C PHE A 11 0.01 -10.71 -8.04
N CYS A 12 -0.52 -9.53 -8.37
CA CYS A 12 -1.71 -9.00 -7.73
C CYS A 12 -2.96 -9.75 -8.23
N PRO A 13 -3.72 -10.43 -7.38
CA PRO A 13 -4.89 -11.19 -7.81
C PRO A 13 -6.00 -10.33 -8.45
N HIS A 14 -6.03 -9.03 -8.12
CA HIS A 14 -7.00 -8.05 -8.66
C HIS A 14 -6.35 -7.02 -9.59
N GLY A 15 -5.07 -7.22 -9.94
CA GLY A 15 -4.33 -6.36 -10.86
C GLY A 15 -4.60 -6.66 -12.34
N THR A 16 -3.77 -6.07 -13.20
CA THR A 16 -3.83 -6.33 -14.64
C THR A 16 -3.02 -7.59 -14.99
N SER A 17 -3.27 -8.17 -16.17
CA SER A 17 -2.48 -9.27 -16.71
C SER A 17 -1.26 -8.82 -17.51
N ASP A 18 -0.96 -7.51 -17.54
CA ASP A 18 0.14 -6.94 -18.30
C ASP A 18 1.48 -7.46 -17.76
N ARG A 19 2.38 -7.82 -18.68
CA ARG A 19 3.68 -8.37 -18.28
C ARG A 19 4.58 -7.28 -17.70
N PHE A 20 5.46 -7.65 -16.80
CA PHE A 20 6.46 -6.74 -16.23
C PHE A 20 7.25 -5.96 -17.28
N GLU A 21 7.61 -6.65 -18.38
CA GLU A 21 8.34 -6.03 -19.49
C GLU A 21 7.56 -4.90 -20.15
N GLU A 22 6.23 -5.01 -20.21
CA GLU A 22 5.37 -3.98 -20.81
C GLU A 22 5.40 -2.69 -19.98
N TYR A 23 5.36 -2.78 -18.65
CA TYR A 23 5.56 -1.64 -17.76
C TYR A 23 6.97 -1.02 -17.92
N ILE A 24 8.01 -1.87 -17.98
CA ILE A 24 9.40 -1.40 -18.11
C ILE A 24 9.60 -0.68 -19.44
N GLU A 25 9.15 -1.28 -20.54
CA GLU A 25 9.28 -0.72 -21.88
C GLU A 25 8.47 0.57 -22.02
N TRP A 26 7.28 0.62 -21.43
CA TRP A 26 6.48 1.84 -21.36
C TRP A 26 7.23 2.95 -20.62
N ALA A 27 7.78 2.65 -19.45
CA ALA A 27 8.55 3.60 -18.65
C ALA A 27 9.77 4.15 -19.41
N ILE A 28 10.53 3.28 -20.08
CA ILE A 28 11.67 3.68 -20.92
C ILE A 28 11.22 4.61 -22.06
N ASN A 29 10.15 4.25 -22.76
CA ASN A 29 9.62 5.03 -23.87
C ASN A 29 9.08 6.41 -23.43
N HIS A 30 8.68 6.55 -22.17
CA HIS A 30 8.23 7.80 -21.58
C HIS A 30 9.32 8.52 -20.76
N HIS A 31 10.58 8.11 -20.93
CA HIS A 31 11.76 8.74 -20.33
C HIS A 31 11.75 8.77 -18.79
N LEU A 32 11.14 7.78 -18.16
CA LEU A 32 11.33 7.58 -16.74
C LEU A 32 12.76 7.10 -16.47
N GLU A 33 13.36 7.60 -15.42
CA GLU A 33 14.71 7.23 -14.98
C GLU A 33 14.71 6.07 -14.00
N GLU A 34 13.59 5.90 -13.30
CA GLU A 34 13.43 4.90 -12.23
C GLU A 34 11.99 4.41 -12.13
N ILE A 35 11.82 3.12 -11.82
CA ILE A 35 10.54 2.53 -11.45
C ILE A 35 10.70 1.61 -10.22
N SER A 36 9.66 1.49 -9.40
CA SER A 36 9.59 0.51 -8.32
C SER A 36 8.37 -0.39 -8.53
N PHE A 37 8.62 -1.70 -8.68
CA PHE A 37 7.55 -2.67 -8.53
C PHE A 37 7.25 -2.82 -7.04
N THR A 38 6.02 -2.51 -6.64
CA THR A 38 5.59 -2.49 -5.24
C THR A 38 4.27 -3.23 -5.09
N GLU A 39 4.32 -4.52 -5.41
CA GLU A 39 3.16 -5.39 -5.32
C GLU A 39 2.64 -5.51 -3.89
N HIS A 40 1.33 -5.76 -3.72
CA HIS A 40 0.74 -6.06 -2.41
C HIS A 40 1.43 -7.25 -1.77
N ALA A 41 2.12 -6.99 -0.67
CA ALA A 41 2.82 -8.00 0.10
C ALA A 41 1.85 -9.00 0.72
N PRO A 42 2.24 -10.27 0.93
CA PRO A 42 1.43 -11.19 1.70
C PRO A 42 0.99 -10.60 3.04
N LEU A 43 -0.29 -10.78 3.37
CA LEU A 43 -0.84 -10.37 4.66
C LEU A 43 -0.19 -11.16 5.80
N PRO A 44 -0.19 -10.66 7.05
CA PRO A 44 0.29 -11.43 8.20
C PRO A 44 -0.36 -12.82 8.29
N ASP A 45 0.42 -13.84 8.63
CA ASP A 45 -0.03 -15.25 8.67
C ASP A 45 -1.28 -15.49 9.55
N ASP A 46 -1.44 -14.66 10.58
CA ASP A 46 -2.54 -14.72 11.55
C ASP A 46 -3.71 -13.78 11.22
N PHE A 47 -3.60 -13.00 10.12
CA PHE A 47 -4.68 -12.14 9.64
C PHE A 47 -5.50 -12.86 8.54
N ILE A 48 -6.82 -12.84 8.69
CA ILE A 48 -7.72 -13.36 7.67
C ILE A 48 -8.15 -12.20 6.77
N ASP A 49 -7.86 -12.29 5.48
CA ASP A 49 -8.35 -11.34 4.49
C ASP A 49 -9.87 -11.22 4.57
N THR A 50 -10.34 -10.01 4.84
CA THR A 50 -11.76 -9.71 5.03
C THR A 50 -12.44 -9.19 3.76
N THR A 51 -11.71 -9.09 2.65
CA THR A 51 -12.33 -8.78 1.36
C THR A 51 -13.27 -9.91 0.93
N PRO A 52 -14.35 -9.59 0.21
CA PRO A 52 -15.30 -10.61 -0.25
C PRO A 52 -14.67 -11.72 -1.10
N THR A 53 -13.68 -11.39 -1.90
CA THR A 53 -12.96 -12.30 -2.82
C THR A 53 -11.69 -12.89 -2.23
N LYS A 54 -11.22 -12.35 -1.08
CA LYS A 54 -9.96 -12.74 -0.42
C LYS A 54 -8.75 -12.67 -1.33
N ASP A 55 -8.68 -11.62 -2.10
CA ASP A 55 -7.69 -11.39 -3.15
C ASP A 55 -6.94 -10.05 -2.98
N SER A 56 -6.87 -9.51 -1.76
CA SER A 56 -6.26 -8.22 -1.49
C SER A 56 -4.74 -8.20 -1.61
N ALA A 57 -4.08 -9.37 -1.64
CA ALA A 57 -2.63 -9.48 -1.65
C ALA A 57 -2.15 -10.78 -2.32
N MET A 58 -0.88 -10.82 -2.73
CA MET A 58 -0.27 -12.06 -3.18
C MET A 58 -0.16 -13.07 -2.03
N SER A 59 -0.08 -14.35 -2.35
CA SER A 59 0.12 -15.40 -1.35
C SER A 59 1.58 -15.49 -0.88
N HIS A 60 1.79 -16.04 0.33
CA HIS A 60 3.14 -16.28 0.85
C HIS A 60 4.01 -17.17 -0.04
N ASP A 61 3.39 -18.11 -0.77
CA ASP A 61 4.12 -19.02 -1.68
C ASP A 61 4.67 -18.29 -2.91
N GLN A 62 4.09 -17.16 -3.30
CA GLN A 62 4.47 -16.39 -4.48
C GLN A 62 5.64 -15.41 -4.24
N ILE A 63 5.92 -15.06 -2.97
CA ILE A 63 6.89 -13.99 -2.66
C ILE A 63 8.30 -14.26 -3.20
N SER A 64 8.75 -15.51 -3.13
CA SER A 64 10.09 -15.88 -3.61
C SER A 64 10.19 -15.75 -5.13
N GLU A 65 9.17 -16.18 -5.86
CA GLU A 65 9.09 -16.06 -7.32
C GLU A 65 9.03 -14.59 -7.74
N TYR A 66 8.23 -13.78 -7.05
CA TYR A 66 8.13 -12.34 -7.29
C TYR A 66 9.48 -11.63 -7.15
N ILE A 67 10.20 -11.86 -6.04
CA ILE A 67 11.51 -11.25 -5.76
C ILE A 67 12.52 -11.70 -6.80
N GLU A 68 12.59 -12.99 -7.12
CA GLU A 68 13.51 -13.54 -8.13
C GLU A 68 13.24 -12.91 -9.50
N LYS A 69 12.00 -12.91 -9.96
CA LYS A 69 11.61 -12.35 -11.25
C LYS A 69 11.94 -10.86 -11.36
N THR A 70 11.58 -10.09 -10.34
CA THR A 70 11.86 -8.65 -10.34
C THR A 70 13.36 -8.36 -10.30
N THR A 71 14.14 -9.15 -9.54
CA THR A 71 15.61 -9.04 -9.49
C THR A 71 16.24 -9.34 -10.85
N LEU A 72 15.78 -10.38 -11.55
CA LEU A 72 16.26 -10.71 -12.90
C LEU A 72 15.97 -9.58 -13.90
N LEU A 73 14.79 -8.98 -13.82
CA LEU A 73 14.43 -7.83 -14.67
C LEU A 73 15.25 -6.59 -14.33
N LYS A 74 15.50 -6.31 -13.06
CA LYS A 74 16.39 -5.24 -12.60
C LYS A 74 17.77 -5.35 -13.23
N GLU A 75 18.39 -6.52 -13.23
CA GLU A 75 19.71 -6.72 -13.84
C GLU A 75 19.65 -6.66 -15.38
N LYS A 76 18.61 -7.22 -16.00
CA LYS A 76 18.41 -7.20 -17.46
C LYS A 76 18.29 -5.79 -18.01
N TYR A 77 17.51 -4.92 -17.35
CA TYR A 77 17.21 -3.57 -17.83
C TYR A 77 18.10 -2.48 -17.23
N LYS A 78 19.06 -2.82 -16.37
CA LYS A 78 20.00 -1.91 -15.72
C LYS A 78 20.68 -0.87 -16.64
N PRO A 79 21.03 -1.18 -17.92
CA PRO A 79 21.59 -0.18 -18.83
C PRO A 79 20.58 0.89 -19.30
N HIS A 80 19.28 0.68 -19.10
CA HIS A 80 18.22 1.49 -19.69
C HIS A 80 17.41 2.26 -18.64
N ILE A 81 17.12 1.64 -17.51
CA ILE A 81 16.29 2.19 -16.44
C ILE A 81 16.65 1.56 -15.10
N ARG A 82 16.56 2.32 -14.02
CA ARG A 82 16.68 1.79 -12.67
C ARG A 82 15.37 1.12 -12.25
N ILE A 83 15.43 -0.15 -11.86
CA ILE A 83 14.30 -0.91 -11.33
C ILE A 83 14.56 -1.24 -9.86
N ASN A 84 13.61 -0.95 -9.00
CA ASN A 84 13.65 -1.33 -7.60
C ASN A 84 12.74 -2.54 -7.37
N VAL A 85 13.26 -3.52 -6.63
CA VAL A 85 12.48 -4.62 -6.07
C VAL A 85 11.79 -4.10 -4.82
N GLY A 86 10.49 -4.01 -4.81
CA GLY A 86 9.74 -3.41 -3.72
C GLY A 86 8.46 -4.17 -3.36
N LEU A 87 7.80 -3.75 -2.31
CA LEU A 87 6.50 -4.26 -1.88
C LEU A 87 5.67 -3.13 -1.28
N GLU A 88 4.37 -3.20 -1.46
CA GLU A 88 3.39 -2.44 -0.68
C GLU A 88 2.94 -3.28 0.50
N ILE A 89 3.33 -2.84 1.69
CA ILE A 89 3.09 -3.54 2.95
C ILE A 89 1.84 -2.97 3.60
N ASP A 90 0.86 -3.80 3.88
CA ASP A 90 -0.30 -3.38 4.65
C ASP A 90 0.04 -3.21 6.13
N TYR A 91 -0.25 -2.02 6.66
CA TYR A 91 -0.34 -1.83 8.09
C TYR A 91 -1.72 -2.25 8.57
N ILE A 92 -1.76 -3.29 9.37
CA ILE A 92 -2.98 -3.78 10.01
C ILE A 92 -2.82 -3.61 11.51
N ALA A 93 -3.68 -2.79 12.12
CA ALA A 93 -3.62 -2.53 13.56
C ALA A 93 -3.75 -3.85 14.34
N GLU A 94 -2.93 -4.00 15.39
CA GLU A 94 -2.83 -5.20 16.23
C GLU A 94 -2.04 -6.37 15.60
N TYR A 95 -1.56 -6.23 14.34
CA TYR A 95 -0.72 -7.24 13.67
C TYR A 95 0.71 -6.75 13.43
N GLU A 96 1.14 -5.68 14.14
CA GLU A 96 2.47 -5.07 14.00
C GLU A 96 3.60 -6.08 14.24
N GLN A 97 3.43 -6.97 15.21
CA GLN A 97 4.45 -7.96 15.56
C GLN A 97 4.62 -8.98 14.42
N SER A 98 3.54 -9.52 13.89
CA SER A 98 3.55 -10.49 12.79
C SER A 98 4.16 -9.86 11.53
N THR A 99 3.75 -8.61 11.21
CA THR A 99 4.33 -7.84 10.11
C THR A 99 5.82 -7.61 10.29
N ALA A 100 6.28 -7.22 11.50
CA ALA A 100 7.70 -7.01 11.78
C ALA A 100 8.52 -8.29 11.65
N VAL A 101 8.00 -9.42 12.14
CA VAL A 101 8.66 -10.73 12.02
C VAL A 101 8.80 -11.13 10.55
N TRP A 102 7.76 -10.93 9.76
CA TRP A 102 7.78 -11.24 8.33
C TRP A 102 8.75 -10.32 7.57
N LEU A 103 8.71 -9.00 7.82
CA LEU A 103 9.64 -8.04 7.24
C LEU A 103 11.11 -8.36 7.54
N ASN A 104 11.42 -8.85 8.74
CA ASN A 104 12.78 -9.27 9.08
C ASN A 104 13.28 -10.46 8.26
N LYS A 105 12.37 -11.30 7.75
CA LYS A 105 12.74 -12.44 6.89
C LYS A 105 13.07 -12.00 5.47
N ILE A 106 12.31 -11.05 4.91
CA ILE A 106 12.39 -10.74 3.47
C ILE A 106 12.97 -9.36 3.16
N GLY A 107 12.98 -8.44 4.11
CA GLY A 107 13.28 -7.02 3.90
C GLY A 107 14.68 -6.77 3.33
N HIS A 108 15.64 -7.67 3.55
CA HIS A 108 17.00 -7.56 2.99
C HIS A 108 17.06 -7.82 1.47
N HIS A 109 15.98 -8.33 0.86
CA HIS A 109 15.85 -8.50 -0.58
C HIS A 109 15.21 -7.30 -1.27
N LEU A 110 14.69 -6.33 -0.49
CA LEU A 110 13.94 -5.20 -1.03
C LEU A 110 14.85 -3.96 -1.14
N ASP A 111 14.76 -3.28 -2.28
CA ASP A 111 15.39 -1.96 -2.49
C ASP A 111 14.47 -0.84 -1.98
N ASP A 112 13.17 -1.07 -2.03
CA ASP A 112 12.14 -0.08 -1.77
C ASP A 112 10.90 -0.74 -1.17
N SER A 113 10.07 0.03 -0.47
CA SER A 113 8.76 -0.45 0.01
C SER A 113 7.87 0.69 0.45
N ILE A 114 6.58 0.44 0.42
CA ILE A 114 5.51 1.36 0.81
C ILE A 114 4.79 0.77 2.02
N LEU A 115 4.44 1.59 3.00
CA LEU A 115 3.54 1.23 4.09
C LEU A 115 2.19 1.88 3.83
N SER A 116 1.18 1.06 3.58
CA SER A 116 -0.16 1.49 3.23
C SER A 116 -1.19 1.03 4.26
N VAL A 117 -2.34 1.67 4.27
CA VAL A 117 -3.48 1.30 5.10
C VAL A 117 -4.65 1.03 4.17
N HIS A 118 -4.92 -0.24 3.89
CA HIS A 118 -6.14 -0.66 3.19
C HIS A 118 -7.19 -1.19 4.17
N PHE A 119 -6.78 -1.71 5.32
CA PHE A 119 -7.68 -2.28 6.33
C PHE A 119 -7.84 -1.35 7.53
N ILE A 120 -9.09 -1.04 7.86
CA ILE A 120 -9.46 -0.34 9.09
C ILE A 120 -10.27 -1.25 10.01
N LYS A 121 -10.09 -1.11 11.32
CA LYS A 121 -10.88 -1.84 12.32
C LYS A 121 -12.10 -1.00 12.72
N VAL A 122 -13.29 -1.56 12.50
CA VAL A 122 -14.57 -0.99 12.96
C VAL A 122 -15.14 -1.95 13.99
N ASN A 123 -15.23 -1.54 15.24
CA ASN A 123 -15.51 -2.42 16.37
C ASN A 123 -14.51 -3.60 16.40
N GLU A 124 -14.97 -4.83 16.29
CA GLU A 124 -14.11 -6.01 16.31
C GLU A 124 -13.78 -6.57 14.91
N ASN A 125 -14.23 -5.91 13.84
CA ASN A 125 -14.07 -6.39 12.47
C ASN A 125 -13.15 -5.50 11.65
N TYR A 126 -12.37 -6.11 10.75
CA TYR A 126 -11.56 -5.40 9.77
C TYR A 126 -12.30 -5.25 8.45
N TYR A 127 -12.10 -4.14 7.78
CA TYR A 127 -12.71 -3.82 6.49
C TYR A 127 -11.69 -3.21 5.54
N CYS A 128 -11.65 -3.67 4.30
CA CYS A 128 -10.86 -3.07 3.24
C CYS A 128 -11.57 -1.80 2.75
N ILE A 129 -10.96 -0.63 2.97
CA ILE A 129 -11.63 0.67 2.79
C ILE A 129 -11.89 1.02 1.33
N ASP A 130 -11.10 0.47 0.44
CA ASP A 130 -11.09 0.84 -0.98
C ASP A 130 -11.55 -0.26 -1.93
N TYR A 131 -12.09 -1.37 -1.40
CA TYR A 131 -12.52 -2.53 -2.18
C TYR A 131 -13.56 -2.18 -3.26
N SER A 132 -14.69 -1.60 -2.86
CA SER A 132 -15.71 -1.06 -3.79
C SER A 132 -16.59 -0.02 -3.11
N ALA A 133 -17.30 0.77 -3.91
CA ALA A 133 -18.23 1.77 -3.39
C ALA A 133 -19.38 1.13 -2.59
N GLU A 134 -19.86 -0.05 -3.01
CA GLU A 134 -20.89 -0.83 -2.33
C GLU A 134 -20.36 -1.37 -1.00
N TYR A 135 -19.12 -1.86 -0.98
CA TYR A 135 -18.46 -2.32 0.25
C TYR A 135 -18.21 -1.16 1.23
N PHE A 136 -17.84 0.02 0.71
CA PHE A 136 -17.70 1.23 1.52
C PHE A 136 -19.01 1.64 2.21
N SER A 137 -20.18 1.39 1.58
CA SER A 137 -21.49 1.58 2.22
C SER A 137 -21.64 0.71 3.46
N LEU A 138 -21.23 -0.57 3.39
CA LEU A 138 -21.28 -1.48 4.54
C LEU A 138 -20.36 -1.01 5.68
N ILE A 139 -19.18 -0.50 5.34
CA ILE A 139 -18.27 0.08 6.33
C ILE A 139 -18.91 1.30 7.00
N THR A 140 -19.55 2.16 6.21
CA THR A 140 -20.24 3.36 6.72
C THR A 140 -21.40 2.99 7.67
N GLU A 141 -22.16 1.96 7.33
CA GLU A 141 -23.22 1.44 8.19
C GLU A 141 -22.64 0.89 9.50
N ALA A 142 -21.59 0.09 9.43
CA ALA A 142 -20.93 -0.49 10.61
C ALA A 142 -20.29 0.58 11.51
N ALA A 143 -19.72 1.64 10.94
CA ALA A 143 -19.09 2.74 11.65
C ALA A 143 -20.09 3.80 12.14
N GLY A 144 -21.31 3.81 11.59
CA GLY A 144 -22.38 4.76 11.89
C GLY A 144 -22.36 6.06 11.07
N SER A 145 -21.26 6.39 10.38
CA SER A 145 -21.19 7.53 9.45
C SER A 145 -19.95 7.49 8.57
N VAL A 146 -19.98 8.20 7.44
CA VAL A 146 -18.82 8.43 6.56
C VAL A 146 -17.69 9.13 7.33
N ASP A 147 -18.01 10.16 8.11
CA ASP A 147 -17.05 10.91 8.91
C ASP A 147 -16.28 9.98 9.87
N ARG A 148 -16.97 9.02 10.46
CA ARG A 148 -16.35 8.04 11.35
C ARG A 148 -15.41 7.10 10.61
N VAL A 149 -15.73 6.70 9.39
CA VAL A 149 -14.83 5.91 8.53
C VAL A 149 -13.54 6.69 8.26
N TYR A 150 -13.63 7.97 7.91
CA TYR A 150 -12.48 8.84 7.70
C TYR A 150 -11.64 9.01 8.98
N GLU A 151 -12.28 9.22 10.13
CA GLU A 151 -11.57 9.30 11.43
C GLU A 151 -10.78 8.03 11.74
N LEU A 152 -11.39 6.86 11.51
CA LEU A 152 -10.75 5.57 11.73
C LEU A 152 -9.57 5.37 10.77
N TYR A 153 -9.73 5.72 9.50
CA TYR A 153 -8.66 5.66 8.51
C TYR A 153 -7.47 6.53 8.92
N TYR A 154 -7.68 7.82 9.18
CA TYR A 154 -6.59 8.73 9.54
C TYR A 154 -5.94 8.36 10.88
N THR A 155 -6.73 7.83 11.82
CA THR A 155 -6.19 7.31 13.09
C THR A 155 -5.30 6.09 12.85
N THR A 156 -5.72 5.17 11.96
CA THR A 156 -4.94 3.97 11.60
C THR A 156 -3.67 4.38 10.86
N LEU A 157 -3.76 5.32 9.93
CA LEU A 157 -2.60 5.84 9.21
C LEU A 157 -1.58 6.50 10.15
N LYS A 158 -2.06 7.26 11.15
CA LYS A 158 -1.18 7.80 12.20
C LYS A 158 -0.46 6.69 12.97
N LYS A 159 -1.16 5.60 13.32
CA LYS A 159 -0.57 4.43 13.97
C LYS A 159 0.49 3.79 13.07
N ALA A 160 0.21 3.61 11.77
CA ALA A 160 1.15 3.08 10.79
C ALA A 160 2.45 3.91 10.74
N ILE A 161 2.33 5.22 10.65
CA ILE A 161 3.49 6.14 10.64
C ILE A 161 4.34 5.97 11.90
N LEU A 162 3.71 5.85 13.07
CA LEU A 162 4.37 5.75 14.37
C LEU A 162 4.77 4.33 14.76
N SER A 163 4.32 3.29 14.04
CA SER A 163 4.57 1.89 14.38
C SER A 163 6.05 1.55 14.38
N ASN A 164 6.41 0.56 15.20
CA ASN A 164 7.74 -0.04 15.17
C ASN A 164 7.67 -1.40 14.45
N LEU A 165 7.98 -1.40 13.15
CA LEU A 165 8.04 -2.62 12.33
C LEU A 165 9.48 -3.11 12.10
N GLY A 166 10.43 -2.67 12.95
CA GLY A 166 11.83 -3.08 12.87
C GLY A 166 12.65 -2.30 11.83
N VAL A 167 13.85 -2.83 11.53
CA VAL A 167 14.83 -2.15 10.67
C VAL A 167 14.41 -2.07 9.19
N PHE A 168 13.52 -2.95 8.76
CA PHE A 168 12.99 -3.01 7.40
C PHE A 168 11.62 -2.35 7.26
N LYS A 169 11.18 -1.57 8.27
CA LYS A 169 9.96 -0.76 8.14
C LYS A 169 10.05 0.08 6.87
N PRO A 170 9.01 0.07 6.00
CA PRO A 170 8.96 0.93 4.83
C PRO A 170 9.17 2.41 5.19
N LYS A 171 9.96 3.10 4.35
CA LYS A 171 10.26 4.53 4.52
C LYS A 171 9.33 5.43 3.71
N ARG A 172 8.42 4.85 2.96
CA ARG A 172 7.42 5.57 2.17
C ARG A 172 6.03 5.21 2.70
N ILE A 173 5.16 6.21 2.77
CA ILE A 173 3.74 6.05 3.16
C ILE A 173 2.92 6.13 1.88
N GLY A 174 2.05 5.15 1.67
CA GLY A 174 1.10 5.12 0.56
C GLY A 174 -0.07 6.09 0.77
N HIS A 175 -0.70 6.49 -0.30
CA HIS A 175 -1.98 7.21 -0.46
C HIS A 175 -2.62 7.77 0.82
N LEU A 176 -2.13 8.93 1.27
CA LEU A 176 -2.60 9.64 2.48
C LEU A 176 -4.13 9.80 2.53
N THR A 177 -4.80 9.94 1.39
CA THR A 177 -6.20 10.29 1.29
C THR A 177 -7.08 9.17 0.72
N LEU A 178 -6.67 7.90 0.84
CA LEU A 178 -7.41 6.75 0.30
C LEU A 178 -8.89 6.70 0.78
N ALA A 179 -9.17 7.15 2.01
CA ALA A 179 -10.54 7.27 2.51
C ALA A 179 -11.45 8.11 1.59
N ARG A 180 -10.87 8.99 0.76
CA ARG A 180 -11.60 9.84 -0.19
C ARG A 180 -11.91 9.16 -1.52
N LYS A 181 -11.47 7.91 -1.76
CA LYS A 181 -11.67 7.19 -3.03
C LYS A 181 -13.12 7.24 -3.52
N PHE A 182 -14.07 7.13 -2.61
CA PHE A 182 -15.50 7.15 -2.94
C PHE A 182 -16.22 8.45 -2.53
N GLN A 183 -15.47 9.56 -2.35
CA GLN A 183 -16.01 10.82 -1.81
C GLN A 183 -17.14 11.44 -2.65
N ILE A 184 -17.20 11.18 -3.96
CA ILE A 184 -18.28 11.67 -4.82
C ILE A 184 -19.61 11.01 -4.44
N LYS A 185 -19.59 9.70 -4.17
CA LYS A 185 -20.77 8.91 -3.79
C LYS A 185 -21.07 9.01 -2.29
N TYR A 186 -20.03 9.11 -1.47
CA TYR A 186 -20.08 9.15 -0.01
C TYR A 186 -19.30 10.37 0.52
N PRO A 187 -19.84 11.59 0.36
CA PRO A 187 -19.16 12.79 0.84
C PRO A 187 -19.12 12.83 2.37
N SER A 188 -17.97 13.26 2.89
CA SER A 188 -17.85 13.58 4.32
C SER A 188 -18.61 14.87 4.63
N GLY A 189 -19.29 14.92 5.78
CA GLY A 189 -19.90 16.14 6.33
C GLY A 189 -18.89 17.03 7.04
N ARG A 190 -17.66 16.54 7.30
CA ARG A 190 -16.59 17.26 8.01
C ARG A 190 -15.41 17.55 7.10
N ASP A 191 -14.71 18.63 7.41
CA ASP A 191 -13.43 18.95 6.81
C ASP A 191 -12.29 18.23 7.57
N PHE A 192 -11.51 17.42 6.86
CA PHE A 192 -10.34 16.71 7.38
C PHE A 192 -9.00 17.35 6.96
N HIS A 193 -9.03 18.52 6.35
CA HIS A 193 -7.82 19.17 5.83
C HIS A 193 -6.76 19.37 6.94
N GLN A 194 -7.15 19.82 8.13
CA GLN A 194 -6.19 19.97 9.23
C GLN A 194 -5.60 18.63 9.68
N THR A 195 -6.39 17.56 9.71
CA THR A 195 -5.92 16.21 10.02
C THR A 195 -4.88 15.73 8.99
N GLU A 196 -5.11 16.00 7.72
CA GLU A 196 -4.18 15.67 6.63
C GLU A 196 -2.88 16.46 6.75
N LEU A 197 -2.94 17.75 7.06
CA LEU A 197 -1.76 18.58 7.31
C LEU A 197 -0.95 18.09 8.53
N ASP A 198 -1.61 17.68 9.59
CA ASP A 198 -0.98 17.15 10.79
C ASP A 198 -0.25 15.81 10.48
N LEU A 199 -0.85 14.95 9.64
CA LEU A 199 -0.22 13.73 9.16
C LEU A 199 0.98 14.00 8.26
N LEU A 200 0.90 14.96 7.36
CA LEU A 200 2.04 15.39 6.54
C LEU A 200 3.20 15.89 7.40
N GLN A 201 2.91 16.69 8.43
CA GLN A 201 3.92 17.14 9.38
C GLN A 201 4.52 15.98 10.18
N LEU A 202 3.71 14.98 10.55
CA LEU A 202 4.16 13.77 11.23
C LEU A 202 5.10 12.95 10.33
N ILE A 203 4.72 12.72 9.07
CA ILE A 203 5.53 12.04 8.05
C ILE A 203 6.90 12.71 7.95
N LYS A 204 6.92 14.04 7.81
CA LYS A 204 8.15 14.83 7.75
C LYS A 204 9.01 14.64 9.00
N ASN A 205 8.40 14.65 10.19
CA ASN A 205 9.13 14.54 11.46
C ASN A 205 9.70 13.12 11.69
N GLN A 206 9.09 12.10 11.10
CA GLN A 206 9.57 10.70 11.18
C GLN A 206 10.60 10.36 10.09
N HIS A 207 11.00 11.34 9.25
CA HIS A 207 11.92 11.12 8.12
C HIS A 207 11.47 10.02 7.15
N VAL A 208 10.17 9.86 7.01
CA VAL A 208 9.55 9.02 5.97
C VAL A 208 9.08 9.89 4.81
N HIS A 209 8.81 9.28 3.67
CA HIS A 209 8.38 9.98 2.46
C HIS A 209 6.92 9.64 2.15
N LEU A 210 6.19 10.58 1.56
CA LEU A 210 4.83 10.33 1.05
C LEU A 210 4.92 9.98 -0.43
N ILE A 211 4.17 8.97 -0.85
CA ILE A 211 3.88 8.73 -2.26
C ILE A 211 2.63 9.52 -2.61
N ILE A 212 2.75 10.34 -3.63
CA ILE A 212 1.60 11.01 -4.22
C ILE A 212 1.16 10.11 -5.38
N THR A 213 0.07 9.39 -5.18
CA THR A 213 -0.66 8.70 -6.25
C THR A 213 -1.88 9.54 -6.58
N GLU A 214 -2.09 9.81 -7.86
CA GLU A 214 -3.38 10.34 -8.29
C GLU A 214 -4.41 9.22 -8.13
N LEU A 215 -5.47 9.49 -7.37
CA LEU A 215 -6.66 8.63 -7.35
C LEU A 215 -7.38 8.84 -8.68
N VAL A 216 -7.20 7.93 -9.61
CA VAL A 216 -7.93 7.90 -10.89
C VAL A 216 -9.34 7.38 -10.67
#